data_54573ceb98c2776b04fd93337c5f1c0e
#
_entry.id   54573ceb98c2776b04fd93337c5f1c0e
#
_cell.length_a   1.000
_cell.length_b   1.000
_cell.length_c   1.000
_cell.angle_alpha   90.00
_cell.angle_beta   90.00
_cell.angle_gamma   90.00
#
_symmetry.space_group_name_H-M   'P 1'
#
loop_
_entity.id
_entity.type
_entity.pdbx_description
1 polymer ?
#
loop_
_entity_poly.entity_id
_entity_poly.type
_entity_poly.pdbx_seq_one_letter_code
_entity_poly.pdbx_strand_id
1 'polypeptide(L)'
;ILFSEQHFPRPMSAYMTGLLFGHLGKDFEDMSSIYTSLGIMHLFALSGMQVSFFIDFLRKGMLRLGFRRDVVDWFQIPFSVFYAGLTGFSISVNRSLVQKILANFGIKALDNFSLTLLLLFITAPKFLLTTGGTLSLLFAFVISIFGDRFENLPKYRKLLAESLTLSLCVLPLLILYFHTFQPVSIILTFVFSFLFDILFLPGLSVIF
;
A
#
# COMPACT_ATOMS: atom_id res chain seq x y z
N ILE A 1 -13.26 6.74 13.69
CA ILE A 1 -14.30 7.13 12.71
C ILE A 1 -15.08 8.31 13.27
N LEU A 2 -15.83 8.15 14.37
CA LEU A 2 -16.63 9.25 14.97
C LEU A 2 -15.82 10.52 15.25
N PHE A 3 -14.58 10.41 15.69
CA PHE A 3 -13.73 11.58 15.94
C PHE A 3 -13.40 12.33 14.64
N SER A 4 -13.10 11.63 13.54
CA SER A 4 -12.80 12.27 12.27
C SER A 4 -14.03 12.93 11.64
N GLU A 5 -15.20 12.33 11.79
CA GLU A 5 -16.47 12.89 11.28
C GLU A 5 -16.91 14.15 12.03
N GLN A 6 -16.56 14.26 13.32
CA GLN A 6 -16.92 15.42 14.15
C GLN A 6 -15.98 16.63 14.00
N HIS A 7 -14.68 16.38 13.72
CA HIS A 7 -13.66 17.43 13.78
C HIS A 7 -13.17 17.88 12.40
N PHE A 8 -13.45 17.13 11.34
CA PHE A 8 -12.98 17.45 10.00
C PHE A 8 -14.13 17.63 9.00
N PRO A 9 -13.95 18.49 7.96
CA PRO A 9 -14.91 18.61 6.86
C PRO A 9 -15.18 17.26 6.22
N ARG A 10 -16.44 17.02 5.79
CA ARG A 10 -16.89 15.74 5.23
C ARG A 10 -15.94 15.11 4.20
N PRO A 11 -15.42 15.83 3.17
CA PRO A 11 -14.49 15.22 2.22
C PRO A 11 -13.22 14.72 2.90
N MET A 12 -12.66 15.49 3.83
CA MET A 12 -11.42 15.14 4.52
C MET A 12 -11.62 13.95 5.45
N SER A 13 -12.73 13.89 6.19
CA SER A 13 -13.04 12.76 7.07
C SER A 13 -13.23 11.46 6.27
N ALA A 14 -13.87 11.51 5.09
CA ALA A 14 -14.04 10.37 4.20
C ALA A 14 -12.69 9.84 3.68
N TYR A 15 -11.77 10.74 3.30
CA TYR A 15 -10.41 10.35 2.92
C TYR A 15 -9.63 9.73 4.08
N MET A 16 -9.71 10.33 5.26
CA MET A 16 -9.01 9.84 6.44
C MET A 16 -9.49 8.44 6.83
N THR A 17 -10.81 8.23 6.89
CA THR A 17 -11.38 6.93 7.24
C THR A 17 -11.12 5.87 6.16
N GLY A 18 -11.20 6.25 4.90
CA GLY A 18 -10.89 5.35 3.78
C GLY A 18 -9.42 4.94 3.74
N LEU A 19 -8.50 5.91 3.86
CA LEU A 19 -7.07 5.67 3.73
C LEU A 19 -6.42 5.05 4.96
N LEU A 20 -6.88 5.41 6.18
CA LEU A 20 -6.29 4.90 7.41
C LEU A 20 -6.91 3.57 7.86
N PHE A 21 -8.22 3.44 7.72
CA PHE A 21 -8.98 2.30 8.26
C PHE A 21 -9.63 1.43 7.19
N GLY A 22 -9.57 1.82 5.92
CA GLY A 22 -10.22 1.09 4.83
C GLY A 22 -11.74 1.16 4.84
N HIS A 23 -12.30 2.06 5.65
CA HIS A 23 -13.74 2.25 5.72
C HIS A 23 -14.19 3.24 4.65
N LEU A 24 -14.76 2.73 3.58
CA LEU A 24 -15.29 3.52 2.47
C LEU A 24 -16.73 3.89 2.78
N GLY A 25 -16.96 5.15 3.15
CA GLY A 25 -18.31 5.70 3.34
C GLY A 25 -18.99 6.02 2.01
N LYS A 26 -20.30 6.34 2.06
CA LYS A 26 -21.08 6.71 0.86
C LYS A 26 -20.48 7.87 0.08
N ASP A 27 -19.95 8.87 0.77
CA ASP A 27 -19.30 10.04 0.15
C ASP A 27 -18.05 9.64 -0.66
N PHE A 28 -17.39 8.54 -0.30
CA PHE A 28 -16.27 7.99 -1.06
C PHE A 28 -16.74 7.20 -2.28
N GLU A 29 -17.91 6.56 -2.22
CA GLU A 29 -18.50 5.84 -3.37
C GLU A 29 -18.78 6.79 -4.52
N ASP A 30 -19.30 7.99 -4.26
CA ASP A 30 -19.55 9.01 -5.27
C ASP A 30 -18.26 9.48 -5.97
N MET A 31 -17.18 9.63 -5.20
CA MET A 31 -15.86 9.98 -5.74
C MET A 31 -15.16 8.79 -6.41
N SER A 32 -15.47 7.56 -6.03
CA SER A 32 -14.85 6.36 -6.57
C SER A 32 -15.10 6.18 -8.06
N SER A 33 -16.26 6.60 -8.55
CA SER A 33 -16.60 6.59 -9.97
C SER A 33 -15.65 7.46 -10.80
N ILE A 34 -15.28 8.64 -10.28
CA ILE A 34 -14.33 9.56 -10.90
C ILE A 34 -12.92 8.96 -10.90
N TYR A 35 -12.48 8.39 -9.77
CA TYR A 35 -11.15 7.76 -9.67
C TYR A 35 -11.03 6.51 -10.52
N THR A 36 -12.11 5.75 -10.63
CA THR A 36 -12.18 4.59 -11.55
C THR A 36 -12.09 5.04 -13.01
N SER A 37 -12.81 6.10 -13.39
CA SER A 37 -12.75 6.65 -14.75
C SER A 37 -11.37 7.20 -15.10
N LEU A 38 -10.64 7.74 -14.10
CA LEU A 38 -9.26 8.20 -14.25
C LEU A 38 -8.21 7.07 -14.15
N GLY A 39 -8.62 5.84 -13.84
CA GLY A 39 -7.74 4.68 -13.69
C GLY A 39 -6.83 4.73 -12.46
N ILE A 40 -7.12 5.59 -11.48
CA ILE A 40 -6.30 5.80 -10.27
C ILE A 40 -6.93 5.23 -8.99
N MET A 41 -8.04 4.51 -9.11
CA MET A 41 -8.73 3.92 -7.96
C MET A 41 -7.82 3.01 -7.11
N HIS A 42 -6.85 2.35 -7.73
CA HIS A 42 -5.89 1.48 -7.04
C HIS A 42 -5.00 2.22 -6.03
N LEU A 43 -4.82 3.55 -6.16
CA LEU A 43 -4.04 4.36 -5.21
C LEU A 43 -4.80 4.60 -3.90
N PHE A 44 -6.13 4.61 -3.96
CA PHE A 44 -6.99 4.84 -2.79
C PHE A 44 -7.40 3.55 -2.09
N ALA A 45 -7.22 2.41 -2.75
CA ALA A 45 -7.37 1.13 -2.07
C ALA A 45 -6.27 0.99 -1.01
N LEU A 46 -6.61 0.45 0.17
CA LEU A 46 -5.63 0.13 1.21
C LEU A 46 -4.49 -0.69 0.59
N SER A 47 -3.35 -0.03 0.43
CA SER A 47 -2.20 -0.60 -0.26
C SER A 47 -1.15 -1.06 0.74
N GLY A 48 -0.33 -2.03 0.32
CA GLY A 48 0.84 -2.43 1.09
C GLY A 48 1.84 -1.30 1.36
N MET A 49 1.79 -0.24 0.57
CA MET A 49 2.62 0.96 0.75
C MET A 49 2.25 1.70 2.03
N GLN A 50 0.96 1.87 2.32
CA GLN A 50 0.48 2.49 3.57
C GLN A 50 0.91 1.69 4.79
N VAL A 51 0.77 0.37 4.75
CA VAL A 51 1.24 -0.52 5.82
C VAL A 51 2.73 -0.32 6.08
N SER A 52 3.53 -0.35 5.01
CA SER A 52 4.97 -0.15 5.10
C SER A 52 5.31 1.23 5.67
N PHE A 53 4.61 2.27 5.25
CA PHE A 53 4.80 3.63 5.76
C PHE A 53 4.57 3.70 7.28
N PHE A 54 3.43 3.20 7.78
CA PHE A 54 3.12 3.26 9.22
C PHE A 54 4.09 2.44 10.05
N ILE A 55 4.48 1.25 9.58
CA ILE A 55 5.49 0.43 10.26
C ILE A 55 6.85 1.14 10.29
N ASP A 56 7.28 1.72 9.17
CA ASP A 56 8.55 2.42 9.09
C ASP A 56 8.55 3.74 9.89
N PHE A 57 7.39 4.42 9.96
CA PHE A 57 7.20 5.59 10.80
C PHE A 57 7.33 5.24 12.29
N LEU A 58 6.63 4.18 12.72
CA LEU A 58 6.74 3.67 14.09
C LEU A 58 8.19 3.27 14.42
N ARG A 59 8.82 2.51 13.53
CA ARG A 59 10.22 2.09 13.66
C ARG A 59 11.17 3.28 13.86
N LYS A 60 11.07 4.27 12.99
CA LYS A 60 11.88 5.49 13.08
C LYS A 60 11.62 6.25 14.38
N GLY A 61 10.36 6.35 14.81
CA GLY A 61 9.98 6.97 16.07
C GLY A 61 10.61 6.27 17.27
N MET A 62 10.47 4.95 17.37
CA MET A 62 11.05 4.16 18.46
C MET A 62 12.59 4.24 18.50
N LEU A 63 13.24 4.17 17.33
CA LEU A 63 14.70 4.33 17.27
C LEU A 63 15.16 5.73 17.71
N ARG A 64 14.40 6.78 17.40
CA ARG A 64 14.69 8.16 17.86
C ARG A 64 14.49 8.32 19.37
N LEU A 65 13.57 7.56 19.96
CA LEU A 65 13.36 7.50 21.41
C LEU A 65 14.42 6.67 22.14
N GLY A 66 15.39 6.10 21.42
CA GLY A 66 16.51 5.36 22.00
C GLY A 66 16.27 3.87 22.22
N PHE A 67 15.19 3.30 21.71
CA PHE A 67 14.96 1.85 21.80
C PHE A 67 15.97 1.07 20.97
N ARG A 68 16.38 -0.10 21.49
CA ARG A 68 17.29 -1.00 20.79
C ARG A 68 16.62 -1.58 19.55
N ARG A 69 17.38 -1.81 18.48
CA ARG A 69 16.88 -2.35 17.19
C ARG A 69 16.11 -3.65 17.38
N ASP A 70 16.64 -4.57 18.20
CA ASP A 70 16.03 -5.86 18.47
C ASP A 70 14.62 -5.72 19.07
N VAL A 71 14.43 -4.77 19.99
CA VAL A 71 13.13 -4.48 20.63
C VAL A 71 12.16 -3.89 19.58
N VAL A 72 12.65 -3.00 18.73
CA VAL A 72 11.85 -2.36 17.70
C VAL A 72 11.37 -3.39 16.66
N ASP A 73 12.25 -4.28 16.22
CA ASP A 73 11.92 -5.32 15.24
C ASP A 73 10.91 -6.33 15.81
N TRP A 74 11.03 -6.67 17.11
CA TRP A 74 10.02 -7.48 17.80
C TRP A 74 8.68 -6.77 17.94
N PHE A 75 8.67 -5.47 18.21
CA PHE A 75 7.44 -4.68 18.36
C PHE A 75 6.71 -4.46 17.05
N GLN A 76 7.41 -4.49 15.93
CA GLN A 76 6.79 -4.37 14.60
C GLN A 76 5.76 -5.46 14.33
N ILE A 77 5.98 -6.70 14.79
CA ILE A 77 5.07 -7.82 14.53
C ILE A 77 3.69 -7.59 15.16
N PRO A 78 3.56 -7.40 16.49
CA PRO A 78 2.27 -7.18 17.13
C PRO A 78 1.59 -5.89 16.64
N PHE A 79 2.35 -4.84 16.37
CA PHE A 79 1.80 -3.61 15.79
C PHE A 79 1.24 -3.85 14.39
N SER A 80 1.90 -4.63 13.58
CA SER A 80 1.46 -4.99 12.25
C SER A 80 0.15 -5.78 12.28
N VAL A 81 0.03 -6.75 13.18
CA VAL A 81 -1.19 -7.52 13.38
C VAL A 81 -2.32 -6.63 13.90
N PHE A 82 -2.04 -5.74 14.84
CA PHE A 82 -3.00 -4.77 15.34
C PHE A 82 -3.52 -3.86 14.20
N TYR A 83 -2.62 -3.33 13.39
CA TYR A 83 -3.00 -2.51 12.23
C TYR A 83 -3.82 -3.29 11.20
N ALA A 84 -3.48 -4.56 10.94
CA ALA A 84 -4.30 -5.42 10.09
C ALA A 84 -5.72 -5.60 10.65
N GLY A 85 -5.85 -5.75 11.97
CA GLY A 85 -7.14 -5.80 12.65
C GLY A 85 -7.95 -4.52 12.46
N LEU A 86 -7.32 -3.35 12.62
CA LEU A 86 -7.96 -2.04 12.39
C LEU A 86 -8.48 -1.86 10.96
N THR A 87 -7.77 -2.41 9.98
CA THR A 87 -8.12 -2.34 8.56
C THR A 87 -9.01 -3.48 8.09
N GLY A 88 -9.58 -4.27 9.02
CA GLY A 88 -10.47 -5.39 8.72
C GLY A 88 -9.77 -6.56 8.01
N PHE A 89 -8.47 -6.75 8.24
CA PHE A 89 -7.67 -7.80 7.60
C PHE A 89 -7.77 -7.78 6.07
N SER A 90 -7.79 -6.58 5.49
CA SER A 90 -7.80 -6.49 4.03
C SER A 90 -6.64 -7.28 3.44
N ILE A 91 -6.87 -7.90 2.31
CA ILE A 91 -5.98 -8.93 1.78
C ILE A 91 -4.63 -8.33 1.32
N SER A 92 -4.67 -7.10 0.79
CA SER A 92 -3.44 -6.36 0.44
C SER A 92 -2.59 -6.02 1.66
N VAL A 93 -3.24 -5.72 2.79
CA VAL A 93 -2.58 -5.50 4.09
C VAL A 93 -1.96 -6.79 4.59
N ASN A 94 -2.73 -7.89 4.63
CA ASN A 94 -2.22 -9.20 5.06
C ASN A 94 -1.01 -9.65 4.24
N ARG A 95 -1.07 -9.51 2.90
CA ARG A 95 0.08 -9.79 2.04
C ARG A 95 1.31 -8.98 2.45
N SER A 96 1.15 -7.68 2.62
CA SER A 96 2.26 -6.79 2.97
C SER A 96 2.84 -7.09 4.34
N LEU A 97 2.00 -7.46 5.30
CA LEU A 97 2.43 -7.89 6.63
C LEU A 97 3.27 -9.16 6.56
N VAL A 98 2.78 -10.19 5.88
CA VAL A 98 3.52 -11.45 5.71
C VAL A 98 4.87 -11.17 5.07
N GLN A 99 4.90 -10.39 4.00
CA GLN A 99 6.16 -10.02 3.34
C GLN A 99 7.11 -9.25 4.26
N LYS A 100 6.59 -8.32 5.08
CA LYS A 100 7.40 -7.56 6.02
C LYS A 100 7.97 -8.45 7.13
N ILE A 101 7.17 -9.35 7.67
CA ILE A 101 7.61 -10.33 8.68
C ILE A 101 8.70 -11.23 8.09
N LEU A 102 8.49 -11.80 6.91
CA LEU A 102 9.48 -12.65 6.25
C LEU A 102 10.78 -11.91 5.91
N ALA A 103 10.69 -10.61 5.53
CA ALA A 103 11.86 -9.77 5.30
C ALA A 103 12.70 -9.58 6.57
N ASN A 104 12.09 -9.50 7.75
CA ASN A 104 12.80 -9.40 9.02
C ASN A 104 13.65 -10.66 9.32
N PHE A 105 13.29 -11.81 8.75
CA PHE A 105 14.10 -13.03 8.80
C PHE A 105 15.21 -13.11 7.75
N GLY A 106 15.42 -12.03 6.97
CA GLY A 106 16.47 -11.95 5.96
C GLY A 106 16.17 -12.71 4.67
N ILE A 107 14.92 -13.08 4.42
CA ILE A 107 14.51 -13.77 3.19
C ILE A 107 14.58 -12.80 2.01
N LYS A 108 15.20 -13.22 0.91
CA LYS A 108 15.34 -12.41 -0.31
C LYS A 108 13.98 -12.08 -0.92
N ALA A 109 13.91 -10.95 -1.64
CA ALA A 109 12.65 -10.39 -2.14
C ALA A 109 11.81 -11.39 -2.94
N LEU A 110 12.40 -12.15 -3.84
CA LEU A 110 11.69 -13.12 -4.69
C LEU A 110 11.23 -14.35 -3.90
N ASP A 111 12.07 -14.88 -3.01
CA ASP A 111 11.73 -16.01 -2.15
C ASP A 111 10.63 -15.61 -1.15
N ASN A 112 10.72 -14.40 -0.62
CA ASN A 112 9.72 -13.80 0.24
C ASN A 112 8.36 -13.68 -0.48
N PHE A 113 8.36 -13.20 -1.73
CA PHE A 113 7.16 -13.14 -2.55
C PHE A 113 6.56 -14.53 -2.77
N SER A 114 7.40 -15.51 -3.16
CA SER A 114 6.96 -16.88 -3.43
C SER A 114 6.36 -17.55 -2.20
N LEU A 115 6.98 -17.38 -1.04
CA LEU A 115 6.50 -17.92 0.23
C LEU A 115 5.19 -17.24 0.66
N THR A 116 5.10 -15.92 0.48
CA THR A 116 3.86 -15.16 0.75
C THR A 116 2.73 -15.61 -0.15
N LEU A 117 3.00 -15.82 -1.44
CA LEU A 117 2.01 -16.32 -2.39
C LEU A 117 1.48 -17.70 -1.99
N LEU A 118 2.37 -18.60 -1.60
CA LEU A 118 2.03 -19.94 -1.15
C LEU A 118 1.16 -19.92 0.13
N LEU A 119 1.54 -19.10 1.11
CA LEU A 119 0.76 -18.92 2.34
C LEU A 119 -0.64 -18.35 2.04
N LEU A 120 -0.74 -17.36 1.17
CA LEU A 120 -2.04 -16.78 0.80
C LEU A 120 -2.88 -17.76 -0.02
N PHE A 121 -2.27 -18.58 -0.86
CA PHE A 121 -2.98 -19.62 -1.59
C PHE A 121 -3.64 -20.64 -0.67
N ILE A 122 -2.95 -21.01 0.43
CA ILE A 122 -3.48 -21.95 1.42
C ILE A 122 -4.55 -21.29 2.30
N THR A 123 -4.31 -20.06 2.77
CA THR A 123 -5.18 -19.39 3.75
C THR A 123 -6.36 -18.68 3.13
N ALA A 124 -6.23 -18.14 1.94
CA ALA A 124 -7.24 -17.33 1.27
C ALA A 124 -7.24 -17.52 -0.26
N PRO A 125 -7.54 -18.72 -0.78
CA PRO A 125 -7.44 -19.02 -2.23
C PRO A 125 -8.35 -18.13 -3.08
N LYS A 126 -9.51 -17.72 -2.57
CA LYS A 126 -10.44 -16.81 -3.27
C LYS A 126 -9.83 -15.45 -3.58
N PHE A 127 -8.79 -15.07 -2.86
CA PHE A 127 -8.08 -13.82 -3.06
C PHE A 127 -7.43 -13.69 -4.44
N LEU A 128 -6.86 -14.77 -4.96
CA LEU A 128 -6.21 -14.79 -6.27
C LEU A 128 -7.20 -14.47 -7.40
N LEU A 129 -8.49 -14.63 -7.15
CA LEU A 129 -9.56 -14.40 -8.13
C LEU A 129 -10.17 -12.99 -8.01
N THR A 130 -9.80 -12.22 -6.98
CA THR A 130 -10.28 -10.84 -6.83
C THR A 130 -9.39 -9.85 -7.59
N THR A 131 -9.99 -8.82 -8.18
CA THR A 131 -9.25 -7.76 -8.90
C THR A 131 -8.19 -7.11 -8.00
N GLY A 132 -8.55 -6.78 -6.76
CA GLY A 132 -7.61 -6.20 -5.79
C GLY A 132 -6.48 -7.15 -5.41
N GLY A 133 -6.76 -8.45 -5.34
CA GLY A 133 -5.78 -9.49 -5.05
C GLY A 133 -4.77 -9.66 -6.15
N THR A 134 -5.23 -9.86 -7.37
CA THR A 134 -4.35 -10.03 -8.54
C THR A 134 -3.48 -8.80 -8.78
N LEU A 135 -4.05 -7.59 -8.69
CA LEU A 135 -3.27 -6.35 -8.78
C LEU A 135 -2.24 -6.24 -7.67
N SER A 136 -2.62 -6.50 -6.42
CA SER A 136 -1.71 -6.45 -5.27
C SER A 136 -0.55 -7.45 -5.41
N LEU A 137 -0.81 -8.66 -5.89
CA LEU A 137 0.22 -9.67 -6.14
C LEU A 137 1.13 -9.28 -7.30
N LEU A 138 0.57 -8.76 -8.39
CA LEU A 138 1.37 -8.31 -9.53
C LEU A 138 2.31 -7.16 -9.12
N PHE A 139 1.82 -6.17 -8.36
CA PHE A 139 2.67 -5.11 -7.82
C PHE A 139 3.82 -5.68 -6.98
N ALA A 140 3.53 -6.61 -6.07
CA ALA A 140 4.55 -7.22 -5.24
C ALA A 140 5.57 -8.03 -6.06
N PHE A 141 5.11 -8.74 -7.07
CA PHE A 141 5.97 -9.51 -7.99
C PHE A 141 6.93 -8.60 -8.75
N VAL A 142 6.40 -7.54 -9.35
CA VAL A 142 7.21 -6.57 -10.10
C VAL A 142 8.27 -5.92 -9.19
N ILE A 143 7.88 -5.50 -7.98
CA ILE A 143 8.83 -4.93 -7.00
C ILE A 143 9.88 -5.98 -6.60
N SER A 144 9.51 -7.24 -6.43
CA SER A 144 10.45 -8.31 -6.04
C SER A 144 11.48 -8.62 -7.13
N ILE A 145 11.14 -8.40 -8.40
CA ILE A 145 12.07 -8.63 -9.53
C ILE A 145 12.94 -7.40 -9.81
N PHE A 146 12.34 -6.22 -9.79
CA PHE A 146 12.98 -5.00 -10.29
C PHE A 146 13.49 -4.09 -9.18
N GLY A 147 13.06 -4.27 -7.92
CA GLY A 147 13.41 -3.40 -6.79
C GLY A 147 14.91 -3.22 -6.63
N ASP A 148 15.65 -4.31 -6.61
CA ASP A 148 17.12 -4.29 -6.44
C ASP A 148 17.85 -3.55 -7.58
N ARG A 149 17.28 -3.55 -8.79
CA ARG A 149 17.88 -2.86 -9.94
C ARG A 149 17.84 -1.34 -9.81
N PHE A 150 16.91 -0.82 -9.04
CA PHE A 150 16.73 0.62 -8.86
C PHE A 150 17.41 1.16 -7.60
N GLU A 151 17.95 0.31 -6.74
CA GLU A 151 18.59 0.74 -5.48
C GLU A 151 19.76 1.72 -5.67
N ASN A 152 20.51 1.55 -6.75
CA ASN A 152 21.67 2.39 -7.06
C ASN A 152 21.31 3.74 -7.72
N LEU A 153 20.03 3.98 -8.00
CA LEU A 153 19.60 5.23 -8.62
C LEU A 153 19.39 6.33 -7.57
N PRO A 154 19.63 7.61 -7.93
CA PRO A 154 19.26 8.72 -7.07
C PRO A 154 17.75 8.72 -6.80
N LYS A 155 17.34 9.12 -5.60
CA LYS A 155 15.97 8.98 -5.05
C LYS A 155 14.85 9.34 -6.04
N TYR A 156 14.97 10.44 -6.77
CA TYR A 156 13.97 10.87 -7.75
C TYR A 156 13.90 9.97 -9.00
N ARG A 157 15.06 9.50 -9.48
CA ARG A 157 15.12 8.57 -10.62
C ARG A 157 14.63 7.18 -10.23
N LYS A 158 14.92 6.74 -9.01
CA LYS A 158 14.39 5.49 -8.44
C LYS A 158 12.87 5.54 -8.42
N LEU A 159 12.28 6.58 -7.86
CA LEU A 159 10.83 6.74 -7.77
C LEU A 159 10.17 6.76 -9.15
N LEU A 160 10.77 7.47 -10.12
CA LEU A 160 10.30 7.50 -11.52
C LEU A 160 10.37 6.12 -12.17
N ALA A 161 11.50 5.44 -12.04
CA ALA A 161 11.71 4.12 -12.64
C ALA A 161 10.76 3.07 -12.04
N GLU A 162 10.59 3.06 -10.73
CA GLU A 162 9.65 2.18 -10.02
C GLU A 162 8.21 2.44 -10.48
N SER A 163 7.77 3.71 -10.49
CA SER A 163 6.42 4.07 -10.89
C SER A 163 6.13 3.73 -12.36
N LEU A 164 7.05 4.03 -13.27
CA LEU A 164 6.90 3.67 -14.69
C LEU A 164 6.87 2.17 -14.90
N THR A 165 7.78 1.43 -14.26
CA THR A 165 7.83 -0.04 -14.37
C THR A 165 6.55 -0.67 -13.84
N LEU A 166 6.07 -0.23 -12.68
CA LEU A 166 4.81 -0.69 -12.10
C LEU A 166 3.63 -0.38 -13.03
N SER A 167 3.53 0.86 -13.51
CA SER A 167 2.43 1.27 -14.40
C SER A 167 2.42 0.46 -15.70
N LEU A 168 3.57 0.24 -16.32
CA LEU A 168 3.68 -0.54 -17.55
C LEU A 168 3.35 -2.03 -17.35
N CYS A 169 3.84 -2.62 -16.25
CA CYS A 169 3.59 -4.04 -15.96
C CYS A 169 2.12 -4.30 -15.56
N VAL A 170 1.48 -3.34 -14.91
CA VAL A 170 0.09 -3.49 -14.45
C VAL A 170 -0.92 -3.12 -15.53
N LEU A 171 -0.52 -2.32 -16.51
CA LEU A 171 -1.37 -1.82 -17.58
C LEU A 171 -2.18 -2.92 -18.30
N PRO A 172 -1.62 -4.08 -18.71
CA PRO A 172 -2.39 -5.13 -19.35
C PRO A 172 -3.54 -5.65 -18.47
N LEU A 173 -3.29 -5.78 -17.16
CA LEU A 173 -4.28 -6.23 -16.19
C LEU A 173 -5.37 -5.18 -15.96
N LEU A 174 -5.00 -3.90 -15.90
CA LEU A 174 -5.96 -2.81 -15.81
C LEU A 174 -6.90 -2.77 -17.02
N ILE A 175 -6.37 -2.94 -18.21
CA ILE A 175 -7.20 -3.02 -19.44
C ILE A 175 -8.14 -4.23 -19.37
N LEU A 176 -7.66 -5.37 -18.91
CA LEU A 176 -8.45 -6.60 -18.81
C LEU A 176 -9.60 -6.48 -17.81
N TYR A 177 -9.36 -5.89 -16.64
CA TYR A 177 -10.36 -5.78 -15.58
C TYR A 177 -11.32 -4.59 -15.75
N PHE A 178 -10.79 -3.44 -16.19
CA PHE A 178 -11.59 -2.21 -16.23
C PHE A 178 -12.04 -1.84 -17.66
N HIS A 179 -11.56 -2.55 -18.68
CA HIS A 179 -11.89 -2.33 -20.09
C HIS A 179 -11.65 -0.87 -20.55
N THR A 180 -10.87 -0.12 -19.78
CA THR A 180 -10.54 1.28 -20.06
C THR A 180 -9.04 1.45 -20.14
N PHE A 181 -8.57 2.06 -21.22
CA PHE A 181 -7.18 2.47 -21.36
C PHE A 181 -7.11 3.99 -21.30
N GLN A 182 -6.53 4.49 -20.23
CA GLN A 182 -6.30 5.93 -20.08
C GLN A 182 -4.80 6.20 -19.90
N PRO A 183 -4.09 6.67 -20.94
CA PRO A 183 -2.66 7.00 -20.83
C PRO A 183 -2.36 8.02 -19.73
N VAL A 184 -3.33 8.91 -19.47
CA VAL A 184 -3.25 9.91 -18.38
C VAL A 184 -3.12 9.27 -17.00
N SER A 185 -3.64 8.05 -16.80
CA SER A 185 -3.53 7.34 -15.53
C SER A 185 -2.08 7.07 -15.13
N ILE A 186 -1.17 6.88 -16.07
CA ILE A 186 0.26 6.66 -15.80
C ILE A 186 0.88 7.91 -15.16
N ILE A 187 0.60 9.07 -15.74
CA ILE A 187 1.10 10.36 -15.23
C ILE A 187 0.46 10.67 -13.88
N LEU A 188 -0.87 10.47 -13.77
CA LEU A 188 -1.59 10.69 -12.52
C LEU A 188 -1.11 9.75 -11.42
N THR A 189 -0.89 8.46 -11.70
CA THR A 189 -0.34 7.51 -10.74
C THR A 189 1.01 7.97 -10.22
N PHE A 190 1.89 8.45 -11.09
CA PHE A 190 3.19 8.98 -10.69
C PHE A 190 3.05 10.22 -9.79
N VAL A 191 2.26 11.20 -10.21
CA VAL A 191 2.05 12.45 -9.45
C VAL A 191 1.39 12.16 -8.10
N PHE A 192 0.35 11.33 -8.08
CA PHE A 192 -0.35 11.00 -6.84
C PHE A 192 0.48 10.13 -5.91
N SER A 193 1.25 9.14 -6.40
CA SER A 193 2.15 8.36 -5.55
C SER A 193 3.17 9.26 -4.87
N PHE A 194 3.74 10.23 -5.59
CA PHE A 194 4.66 11.21 -5.03
C PHE A 194 4.00 12.11 -3.98
N LEU A 195 2.79 12.60 -4.24
CA LEU A 195 2.01 13.40 -3.30
C LEU A 195 1.62 12.60 -2.05
N PHE A 196 1.25 11.34 -2.21
CA PHE A 196 0.91 10.45 -1.11
C PHE A 196 2.09 10.22 -0.17
N ASP A 197 3.27 9.91 -0.72
CA ASP A 197 4.45 9.61 0.09
C ASP A 197 5.03 10.83 0.80
N ILE A 198 4.96 12.01 0.19
CA ILE A 198 5.64 13.21 0.71
C ILE A 198 4.71 14.11 1.53
N LEU A 199 3.45 14.22 1.14
CA LEU A 199 2.52 15.15 1.77
C LEU A 199 1.43 14.45 2.60
N PHE A 200 0.76 13.48 2.00
CA PHE A 200 -0.47 12.92 2.56
C PHE A 200 -0.19 12.04 3.77
N LEU A 201 0.69 11.05 3.63
CA LEU A 201 0.99 10.12 4.71
C LEU A 201 1.72 10.79 5.90
N PRO A 202 2.75 11.65 5.68
CA PRO A 202 3.30 12.41 6.79
C PRO A 202 2.32 13.41 7.40
N GLY A 203 1.50 14.08 6.58
CA GLY A 203 0.47 15.00 7.07
C GLY A 203 -0.56 14.32 7.96
N LEU A 204 -1.07 13.17 7.55
CA LEU A 204 -1.99 12.36 8.35
C LEU A 204 -1.37 11.90 9.68
N SER A 205 -0.07 11.53 9.67
CA SER A 205 0.61 11.09 10.90
C SER A 205 0.92 12.22 11.88
N VAL A 206 0.85 13.49 11.46
CA VAL A 206 1.02 14.67 12.34
C VAL A 206 -0.32 15.13 12.91
N ILE A 207 -1.42 14.92 12.19
CA ILE A 207 -2.75 15.34 12.59
C ILE A 207 -3.39 14.34 13.58
N PHE A 208 -2.98 13.08 13.54
CA PHE A 208 -3.41 12.02 14.46
C PHE A 208 -2.37 11.77 15.56
#